data_173ad586e9b3b261e28b5aa5d5c3cb16
#
_entry.id   173ad586e9b3b261e28b5aa5d5c3cb16
#
_cell.length_a   1.000
_cell.length_b   1.000
_cell.length_c   1.000
_cell.angle_alpha   90.00
_cell.angle_beta   90.00
_cell.angle_gamma   90.00
#
_symmetry.space_group_name_H-M   'P 1'
#
loop_
_entity.id
_entity.type
_entity.pdbx_description
1 polymer ?
#
loop_
_entity_poly.entity_id
_entity_poly.type
_entity_poly.pdbx_seq_one_letter_code
_entity_poly.pdbx_strand_id
1 'polypeptide(L)' 'MKFEIPEMSCGHCVSSIEKAVSAADPAASVQADLDAKTIRVASSLSPNEVMQVLKETGYDATHSTDNDPA' A
#
# COMPACT_ATOMS: atom_id res chain seq x y z
N MET A 1 -8.04 3.70 0.81
CA MET A 1 -7.01 4.21 -0.12
C MET A 1 -6.51 3.07 -0.99
N LYS A 2 -6.34 3.34 -2.26
CA LYS A 2 -5.87 2.34 -3.21
C LYS A 2 -4.61 2.87 -3.89
N PHE A 3 -3.62 2.01 -4.02
CA PHE A 3 -2.34 2.37 -4.65
C PHE A 3 -1.98 1.33 -5.69
N GLU A 4 -1.38 1.78 -6.77
CA GLU A 4 -0.85 0.88 -7.80
C GLU A 4 0.64 0.73 -7.61
N ILE A 5 1.09 -0.52 -7.57
CA ILE A 5 2.50 -0.84 -7.39
C ILE A 5 2.90 -1.82 -8.50
N PRO A 6 3.33 -1.29 -9.64
CA PRO A 6 3.64 -2.14 -10.79
C PRO A 6 4.74 -3.17 -10.53
N GLU A 7 5.62 -2.88 -9.58
CA GLU A 7 6.72 -3.79 -9.25
C GLU A 7 6.31 -4.90 -8.29
N MET A 8 5.10 -4.85 -7.75
CA MET A 8 4.62 -5.86 -6.84
C MET A 8 4.27 -7.13 -7.62
N SER A 9 5.10 -8.14 -7.52
CA SER A 9 4.93 -9.36 -8.31
C SER A 9 4.94 -10.63 -7.49
N CYS A 10 5.10 -10.54 -6.18
CA CYS A 10 5.14 -11.74 -5.34
C CYS A 10 4.68 -11.43 -3.92
N GLY A 11 4.35 -12.47 -3.17
CA GLY A 11 3.89 -12.32 -1.80
C GLY A 11 4.92 -11.71 -0.86
N HIS A 12 6.19 -11.86 -1.20
CA HIS A 12 7.26 -11.27 -0.40
C HIS A 12 7.18 -9.75 -0.41
N CYS A 13 6.86 -9.17 -1.56
CA CYS A 13 6.67 -7.74 -1.68
C CYS A 13 5.50 -7.27 -0.83
N VAL A 14 4.42 -8.04 -0.83
CA VAL A 14 3.25 -7.74 -0.02
C VAL A 14 3.61 -7.71 1.45
N SER A 15 4.37 -8.69 1.92
CA SER A 15 4.80 -8.74 3.32
C SER A 15 5.61 -7.50 3.71
N SER A 16 6.52 -7.09 2.84
CA SER A 16 7.33 -5.90 3.10
C SER A 16 6.47 -4.65 3.21
N ILE A 17 5.50 -4.52 2.32
CA ILE A 17 4.58 -3.38 2.32
C ILE A 17 3.73 -3.40 3.59
N GLU A 18 3.19 -4.55 3.94
CA GLU A 18 2.37 -4.66 5.14
C GLU A 18 3.14 -4.28 6.40
N LYS A 19 4.38 -4.74 6.49
CA LYS A 19 5.23 -4.42 7.65
C LYS A 19 5.50 -2.92 7.73
N ALA A 20 5.79 -2.30 6.59
CA ALA A 20 6.09 -0.88 6.56
C ALA A 20 4.87 -0.05 6.98
N VAL A 21 3.70 -0.40 6.47
CA VAL A 21 2.47 0.31 6.81
C VAL A 21 2.13 0.08 8.28
N SER A 22 2.27 -1.14 8.77
CA SER A 22 2.00 -1.45 10.18
C SER A 22 2.95 -0.72 11.12
N ALA A 23 4.18 -0.51 10.69
CA ALA A 23 5.14 0.24 11.51
C ALA A 23 4.74 1.71 11.61
N ALA A 24 4.15 2.25 10.55
CA ALA A 24 3.68 3.63 10.55
C ALA A 24 2.35 3.78 11.28
N ASP A 25 1.47 2.77 11.15
CA ASP A 25 0.16 2.79 11.80
C ASP A 25 -0.22 1.35 12.17
N PRO A 26 -0.05 0.96 13.44
CA PRO A 26 -0.36 -0.40 13.87
C PRO A 26 -1.83 -0.80 13.67
N ALA A 27 -2.72 0.17 13.57
CA ALA A 27 -4.14 -0.11 13.36
C ALA A 27 -4.48 -0.21 11.87
N ALA A 28 -3.51 0.00 10.99
CA ALA A 28 -3.77 -0.03 9.56
C ALA A 28 -4.03 -1.45 9.08
N SER A 29 -4.84 -1.53 8.03
CA SER A 29 -5.15 -2.78 7.37
C SER A 29 -4.73 -2.66 5.91
N VAL A 30 -4.06 -3.69 5.40
CA VAL A 30 -3.58 -3.69 4.03
C VAL A 30 -4.10 -4.94 3.32
N GLN A 31 -4.68 -4.75 2.16
CA GLN A 31 -5.10 -5.84 1.29
C GLN A 31 -4.40 -5.67 -0.06
N ALA A 32 -3.80 -6.73 -0.54
CA ALA A 32 -3.06 -6.69 -1.79
C ALA A 32 -3.72 -7.55 -2.84
N ASP A 33 -3.65 -7.07 -4.08
CA ASP A 33 -4.11 -7.82 -5.24
C ASP A 33 -2.93 -7.93 -6.20
N LEU A 34 -2.33 -9.11 -6.24
CA LEU A 34 -1.16 -9.33 -7.08
C LEU A 34 -1.51 -9.33 -8.57
N ASP A 35 -2.70 -9.76 -8.91
CA ASP A 35 -3.12 -9.78 -10.30
C ASP A 35 -3.26 -8.36 -10.86
N ALA A 36 -3.85 -7.49 -10.07
CA ALA A 36 -4.02 -6.08 -10.47
C ALA A 36 -2.82 -5.23 -10.08
N LYS A 37 -1.91 -5.77 -9.28
CA LYS A 37 -0.74 -5.06 -8.76
C LYS A 37 -1.12 -3.81 -8.00
N THR A 38 -2.16 -3.95 -7.19
CA THR A 38 -2.68 -2.86 -6.38
C THR A 38 -2.77 -3.27 -4.93
N ILE A 39 -2.79 -2.28 -4.05
CA ILE A 39 -3.06 -2.52 -2.64
C ILE A 39 -4.14 -1.57 -2.17
N ARG A 40 -4.89 -2.01 -1.18
CA ARG A 40 -5.86 -1.18 -0.47
C ARG A 40 -5.38 -1.00 0.95
N VAL A 41 -5.34 0.24 1.38
CA VAL A 41 -4.90 0.58 2.72
C VAL A 41 -6.03 1.25 3.46
N ALA A 42 -6.37 0.72 4.62
CA ALA A 42 -7.33 1.33 5.54
C ALA A 42 -6.56 1.79 6.76
N SER A 43 -6.34 3.09 6.87
CA SER A 43 -5.60 3.65 7.99
C SER A 43 -6.01 5.10 8.20
N SER A 44 -5.56 5.66 9.32
CA SER A 44 -5.77 7.07 9.60
C SER A 44 -4.71 7.96 8.97
N LEU A 45 -3.72 7.36 8.33
CA LEU A 45 -2.68 8.11 7.64
C LEU A 45 -3.24 8.74 6.36
N SER A 46 -2.64 9.86 5.98
CA SER A 46 -3.00 10.48 4.72
C SER A 46 -2.40 9.69 3.55
N PRO A 47 -2.96 9.81 2.34
CA PRO A 47 -2.37 9.13 1.18
C PRO A 47 -0.91 9.47 0.96
N ASN A 48 -0.52 10.73 1.21
CA ASN A 48 0.86 11.13 1.06
C ASN A 48 1.78 10.41 2.04
N GLU A 49 1.33 10.22 3.27
CA GLU A 49 2.10 9.50 4.26
C GLU A 49 2.28 8.05 3.89
N VAL A 50 1.21 7.43 3.40
CA VAL A 50 1.27 6.03 2.97
C VAL A 50 2.20 5.89 1.77
N MET A 51 2.12 6.80 0.83
CA MET A 51 3.02 6.78 -0.34
C MET A 51 4.47 6.92 0.08
N GLN A 52 4.73 7.76 1.07
CA GLN A 52 6.08 7.93 1.57
C GLN A 52 6.61 6.65 2.23
N VAL A 53 5.75 5.98 3.00
CA VAL A 53 6.08 4.70 3.60
C VAL A 53 6.41 3.66 2.53
N LEU A 54 5.59 3.60 1.50
CA LEU A 54 5.81 2.66 0.40
C LEU A 54 7.11 2.96 -0.34
N LYS A 55 7.39 4.22 -0.54
CA LYS A 55 8.64 4.63 -1.20
C LYS A 55 9.85 4.20 -0.39
N GLU A 56 9.76 4.26 0.92
CA GLU A 56 10.85 3.85 1.80
C GLU A 56 11.12 2.35 1.70
N THR A 57 10.13 1.55 1.31
CA THR A 57 10.34 0.12 1.09
C THR A 57 11.05 -0.16 -0.23
N GLY A 58 11.19 0.84 -1.09
CA GLY A 58 11.83 0.69 -2.38
C GLY A 58 10.87 0.43 -3.52
N TYR A 59 9.58 0.52 -3.29
CA TYR A 59 8.57 0.30 -4.33
C TYR A 59 7.94 1.62 -4.75
N ASP A 60 7.87 1.83 -6.04
CA ASP A 60 7.15 2.98 -6.60
C ASP A 60 5.66 2.71 -6.53
N ALA A 61 4.95 3.54 -5.82
CA ALA A 61 3.51 3.44 -5.69
C ALA A 61 2.85 4.68 -6.25
N THR A 62 1.73 4.49 -6.92
CA THR A 62 0.92 5.59 -7.44
C THR A 62 -0.43 5.56 -6.74
N HIS A 63 -0.81 6.68 -6.15
CA HIS A 63 -2.12 6.78 -5.52
C HIS A 63 -3.21 6.73 -6.59
N SER A 64 -4.07 5.75 -6.50
CA SER A 64 -5.18 5.63 -7.43
C SER A 64 -6.29 6.57 -7.01
N THR A 65 -6.84 7.28 -7.99
CA THR A 65 -7.97 8.15 -7.75
C THR A 65 -9.28 7.39 -7.76
N ASP A 66 -9.24 6.09 -7.95
CA ASP A 66 -10.44 5.28 -7.88
C ASP A 66 -11.08 5.48 -6.52
N ASN A 67 -12.36 5.73 -6.55
CA ASN A 67 -13.11 5.96 -5.34
C ASN A 67 -13.31 4.63 -4.64
N ASP A 68 -12.49 4.35 -3.65
CA ASP A 68 -12.63 3.15 -2.86
C ASP A 68 -13.73 3.39 -1.84
N PRO A 69 -14.85 2.67 -1.94
CA PRO A 69 -15.98 2.90 -1.05
C PRO A 69 -15.77 2.39 0.37
N ALA A 70 -14.70 1.70 0.62
CA ALA A 70 -14.46 1.12 1.95
C ALA A 70 -14.26 2.15 3.03
#